data_64bcc24137d645d830a42d106863f1b5
#
_entry.id   64bcc24137d645d830a42d106863f1b5
#
_cell.length_a   1.000
_cell.length_b   1.000
_cell.length_c   1.000
_cell.angle_alpha   90.00
_cell.angle_beta   90.00
_cell.angle_gamma   90.00
#
_symmetry.space_group_name_H-M   'P 1'
#
loop_
_entity.id
_entity.type
_entity.pdbx_description
1 polymer ?
#
loop_
_entity_poly.entity_id
_entity_poly.type
_entity_poly.pdbx_seq_one_letter_code
_entity_poly.pdbx_strand_id
1 'polypeptide(L)'
;FGYSSLSDTYHTTIKYLKLKTTDGRFFSDYVENQLLIREEFPTMSDAVHEKISQSIYEMFVNAQIHSETSHIYTCGQYFPARNTLDFTIVDTGIGFAGRIKKNFDLEISSKEAIIWSLKDGNTTKKDVSGGIGLALLKEFISQNNGKIQIITGNSLYQMSNRIEDFLTLDNFFDGTIINMSFKTDDSTSYTFVDELDDEDIF
;
A
#
# COMPACT_ATOMS: atom_id res chain seq x y z
N PHE A 1 -3.37 28.59 8.03
CA PHE A 1 -3.94 27.32 8.49
C PHE A 1 -3.67 27.21 9.98
N GLY A 2 -4.73 26.97 10.81
CA GLY A 2 -4.62 26.93 12.25
C GLY A 2 -3.77 25.74 12.75
N TYR A 3 -2.98 26.00 13.78
CA TYR A 3 -2.09 25.01 14.41
C TYR A 3 -2.75 24.21 15.56
N SER A 4 -4.07 24.26 15.69
CA SER A 4 -4.76 23.46 16.69
C SER A 4 -5.02 22.05 16.13
N SER A 5 -4.28 21.04 16.58
CA SER A 5 -4.67 19.67 16.35
C SER A 5 -5.95 19.37 17.14
N LEU A 6 -6.97 18.87 16.47
CA LEU A 6 -8.11 18.27 17.17
C LEU A 6 -7.61 16.99 17.90
N SER A 7 -8.08 16.79 19.13
CA SER A 7 -7.80 15.56 19.86
C SER A 7 -8.53 14.40 19.18
N ASP A 8 -7.83 13.28 18.95
CA ASP A 8 -8.46 12.02 18.50
C ASP A 8 -9.12 11.34 19.70
N THR A 9 -10.31 11.79 20.05
CA THR A 9 -11.08 11.32 21.21
C THR A 9 -11.49 9.84 21.07
N TYR A 10 -11.62 9.35 19.84
CA TYR A 10 -12.09 7.99 19.56
C TYR A 10 -10.97 7.04 19.18
N HIS A 11 -9.72 7.49 19.17
CA HIS A 11 -8.53 6.72 18.80
C HIS A 11 -8.64 6.03 17.41
N THR A 12 -9.32 6.69 16.49
CA THR A 12 -9.58 6.16 15.14
C THR A 12 -8.55 6.59 14.10
N THR A 13 -7.74 7.62 14.39
CA THR A 13 -6.74 8.12 13.42
C THR A 13 -5.44 7.33 13.46
N ILE A 14 -4.88 7.09 12.28
CA ILE A 14 -3.47 6.77 12.08
C ILE A 14 -2.77 8.08 11.72
N LYS A 15 -1.87 8.50 12.59
CA LYS A 15 -1.31 9.84 12.62
C LYS A 15 -0.66 10.23 11.27
N TYR A 16 -1.02 11.39 10.74
CA TYR A 16 -0.34 11.93 9.56
C TYR A 16 1.15 12.15 9.82
N LEU A 17 1.98 11.68 8.88
CA LEU A 17 3.41 11.91 8.88
C LEU A 17 3.88 12.43 7.52
N LYS A 18 4.86 13.33 7.58
CA LYS A 18 5.71 13.73 6.48
C LYS A 18 7.12 13.23 6.79
N LEU A 19 7.59 12.25 6.05
CA LEU A 19 8.85 11.54 6.27
C LEU A 19 9.85 11.94 5.19
N LYS A 20 11.12 11.99 5.54
CA LYS A 20 12.19 12.01 4.54
C LYS A 20 12.36 10.60 3.98
N THR A 21 12.86 10.51 2.77
CA THR A 21 13.17 9.22 2.15
C THR A 21 14.26 8.43 2.88
N THR A 22 14.99 9.07 3.81
CA THR A 22 16.00 8.42 4.69
C THR A 22 15.40 7.80 5.95
N ASP A 23 14.12 8.04 6.24
CA ASP A 23 13.49 7.68 7.52
C ASP A 23 12.83 6.29 7.50
N GLY A 24 13.41 5.34 6.72
CA GLY A 24 12.83 4.00 6.49
C GLY A 24 12.57 3.22 7.77
N ARG A 25 13.51 3.22 8.73
CA ARG A 25 13.33 2.55 10.01
C ARG A 25 12.14 3.14 10.80
N PHE A 26 12.05 4.47 10.84
CA PHE A 26 10.93 5.14 11.51
C PHE A 26 9.59 4.83 10.84
N PHE A 27 9.57 4.72 9.50
CA PHE A 27 8.37 4.31 8.78
C PHE A 27 7.96 2.88 9.11
N SER A 28 8.91 1.94 9.19
CA SER A 28 8.64 0.56 9.60
C SER A 28 8.04 0.50 11.01
N ASP A 29 8.67 1.17 11.98
CA ASP A 29 8.18 1.25 13.36
C ASP A 29 6.78 1.91 13.42
N TYR A 30 6.51 2.89 12.57
CA TYR A 30 5.19 3.54 12.49
C TYR A 30 4.12 2.59 11.94
N VAL A 31 4.41 1.84 10.87
CA VAL A 31 3.47 0.86 10.31
C VAL A 31 3.11 -0.21 11.35
N GLU A 32 4.11 -0.77 12.04
CA GLU A 32 3.88 -1.75 13.11
C GLU A 32 3.01 -1.17 14.22
N ASN A 33 3.38 -0.01 14.77
CA ASN A 33 2.76 0.52 15.99
C ASN A 33 1.48 1.33 15.76
N GLN A 34 1.14 1.71 14.52
CA GLN A 34 -0.04 2.52 14.23
C GLN A 34 -1.05 1.84 13.33
N LEU A 35 -0.63 0.86 12.52
CA LEU A 35 -1.51 0.15 11.59
C LEU A 35 -1.68 -1.32 11.99
N LEU A 36 -0.58 -2.09 12.00
CA LEU A 36 -0.65 -3.55 12.08
C LEU A 36 -1.01 -4.07 13.48
N ILE A 37 -0.66 -3.35 14.54
CA ILE A 37 -1.01 -3.71 15.94
C ILE A 37 -2.47 -3.43 16.30
N ARG A 38 -3.21 -2.73 15.45
CA ARG A 38 -4.59 -2.34 15.77
C ARG A 38 -5.50 -3.57 15.83
N GLU A 39 -6.39 -3.59 16.83
CA GLU A 39 -7.41 -4.64 16.96
C GLU A 39 -8.34 -4.72 15.75
N GLU A 40 -8.48 -3.59 15.03
CA GLU A 40 -9.30 -3.52 13.81
C GLU A 40 -8.58 -4.04 12.56
N PHE A 41 -7.26 -4.30 12.63
CA PHE A 41 -6.54 -4.90 11.50
C PHE A 41 -6.89 -6.39 11.37
N PRO A 42 -6.96 -6.94 10.14
CA PRO A 42 -7.31 -8.35 9.94
C PRO A 42 -6.40 -9.31 10.71
N THR A 43 -6.98 -10.34 11.30
CA THR A 43 -6.23 -11.39 12.04
C THR A 43 -5.42 -12.25 11.07
N MET A 44 -4.17 -12.57 11.42
CA MET A 44 -3.28 -13.35 10.57
C MET A 44 -2.18 -14.06 11.36
N SER A 45 -1.51 -15.02 10.71
CA SER A 45 -0.31 -15.66 11.24
C SER A 45 0.88 -14.71 11.26
N ASP A 46 1.90 -15.02 12.05
CA ASP A 46 3.13 -14.22 12.13
C ASP A 46 3.83 -14.11 10.76
N ALA A 47 3.80 -15.18 9.96
CA ALA A 47 4.43 -15.18 8.64
C ALA A 47 3.68 -14.27 7.65
N VAL A 48 2.34 -14.26 7.66
CA VAL A 48 1.54 -13.33 6.85
C VAL A 48 1.76 -11.89 7.33
N HIS A 49 1.76 -11.66 8.65
CA HIS A 49 2.03 -10.34 9.25
C HIS A 49 3.37 -9.78 8.77
N GLU A 50 4.45 -10.58 8.86
CA GLU A 50 5.77 -10.17 8.40
C GLU A 50 5.76 -9.82 6.90
N LYS A 51 5.07 -10.61 6.07
CA LYS A 51 4.99 -10.36 4.62
C LYS A 51 4.19 -9.11 4.28
N ILE A 52 3.09 -8.83 4.99
CA ILE A 52 2.31 -7.60 4.82
C ILE A 52 3.13 -6.38 5.26
N SER A 53 3.81 -6.45 6.41
CA SER A 53 4.73 -5.41 6.87
C SER A 53 5.82 -5.11 5.85
N GLN A 54 6.50 -6.15 5.35
CA GLN A 54 7.53 -6.03 4.29
C GLN A 54 6.96 -5.42 3.01
N SER A 55 5.74 -5.79 2.63
CA SER A 55 5.07 -5.29 1.42
C SER A 55 4.73 -3.81 1.53
N ILE A 56 4.22 -3.36 2.67
CA ILE A 56 3.98 -1.94 2.93
C ILE A 56 5.31 -1.17 2.96
N TYR A 57 6.35 -1.74 3.58
CA TYR A 57 7.69 -1.15 3.59
C TYR A 57 8.28 -1.04 2.17
N GLU A 58 8.00 -2.00 1.30
CA GLU A 58 8.43 -1.94 -0.10
C GLU A 58 7.87 -0.71 -0.84
N MET A 59 6.65 -0.26 -0.50
CA MET A 59 6.09 0.99 -1.07
C MET A 59 6.93 2.21 -0.68
N PHE A 60 7.38 2.27 0.57
CA PHE A 60 8.31 3.31 1.04
C PHE A 60 9.66 3.25 0.30
N VAL A 61 10.25 2.06 0.19
CA VAL A 61 11.53 1.87 -0.52
C VAL A 61 11.39 2.21 -2.00
N ASN A 62 10.27 1.91 -2.62
CA ASN A 62 9.99 2.28 -4.00
C ASN A 62 9.95 3.80 -4.18
N ALA A 63 9.37 4.53 -3.24
CA ALA A 63 9.40 5.99 -3.23
C ALA A 63 10.84 6.51 -2.97
N GLN A 64 11.59 5.91 -2.05
CA GLN A 64 12.97 6.28 -1.73
C GLN A 64 13.92 6.17 -2.93
N ILE A 65 13.90 5.02 -3.62
CA ILE A 65 14.90 4.72 -4.64
C ILE A 65 14.56 5.36 -5.99
N HIS A 66 13.27 5.46 -6.31
CA HIS A 66 12.84 5.67 -7.68
C HIS A 66 12.00 6.93 -7.92
N SER A 67 11.44 7.53 -6.87
CA SER A 67 10.49 8.63 -7.11
C SER A 67 11.13 9.99 -7.32
N GLU A 68 12.43 10.14 -6.99
CA GLU A 68 13.11 11.45 -6.96
C GLU A 68 12.44 12.45 -6.00
N THR A 69 11.56 11.99 -5.11
CA THR A 69 10.96 12.82 -4.08
C THR A 69 11.90 12.97 -2.88
N SER A 70 11.76 14.08 -2.18
CA SER A 70 12.46 14.28 -0.90
C SER A 70 11.63 13.81 0.30
N HIS A 71 10.33 13.63 0.11
CA HIS A 71 9.40 13.32 1.19
C HIS A 71 8.32 12.33 0.76
N ILE A 72 7.93 11.50 1.73
CA ILE A 72 6.80 10.57 1.64
C ILE A 72 5.79 11.00 2.69
N TYR A 73 4.52 10.93 2.33
CA TYR A 73 3.42 11.31 3.21
C TYR A 73 2.57 10.08 3.49
N THR A 74 2.10 9.96 4.72
CA THR A 74 1.24 8.84 5.12
C THR A 74 0.25 9.26 6.19
N CYS A 75 -0.91 8.64 6.16
CA CYS A 75 -1.94 8.76 7.19
C CYS A 75 -2.94 7.61 7.05
N GLY A 76 -3.82 7.48 8.02
CA GLY A 76 -4.92 6.53 7.93
C GLY A 76 -6.05 6.88 8.88
N GLN A 77 -7.15 6.12 8.76
CA GLN A 77 -8.33 6.33 9.57
C GLN A 77 -9.13 5.03 9.68
N TYR A 78 -9.53 4.69 10.87
CA TYR A 78 -10.58 3.70 11.11
C TYR A 78 -11.96 4.36 11.00
N PHE A 79 -12.85 3.75 10.25
CA PHE A 79 -14.23 4.19 10.05
C PHE A 79 -15.20 3.13 10.59
N PRO A 80 -15.60 3.20 11.88
CA PRO A 80 -16.49 2.19 12.50
C PRO A 80 -17.80 1.97 11.74
N ALA A 81 -18.42 3.05 11.25
CA ALA A 81 -19.69 2.96 10.52
C ALA A 81 -19.59 2.24 9.16
N ARG A 82 -18.38 2.04 8.63
CA ARG A 82 -18.12 1.35 7.35
C ARG A 82 -17.39 0.03 7.55
N ASN A 83 -16.97 -0.25 8.78
CA ASN A 83 -16.08 -1.37 9.11
C ASN A 83 -14.84 -1.39 8.21
N THR A 84 -14.16 -0.24 8.08
CA THR A 84 -12.96 -0.12 7.27
C THR A 84 -11.85 0.62 8.00
N LEU A 85 -10.65 0.12 7.84
CA LEU A 85 -9.41 0.77 8.26
C LEU A 85 -8.65 1.17 6.99
N ASP A 86 -8.55 2.48 6.77
CA ASP A 86 -7.89 3.03 5.58
C ASP A 86 -6.47 3.47 5.92
N PHE A 87 -5.53 3.20 5.01
CA PHE A 87 -4.14 3.62 5.10
C PHE A 87 -3.62 4.09 3.76
N THR A 88 -2.99 5.25 3.73
CA THR A 88 -2.53 5.90 2.50
C THR A 88 -1.05 6.23 2.56
N ILE A 89 -0.35 5.95 1.46
CA ILE A 89 1.05 6.34 1.22
C ILE A 89 1.08 7.20 -0.04
N VAL A 90 1.78 8.33 0.01
CA VAL A 90 1.91 9.27 -1.11
C VAL A 90 3.37 9.65 -1.29
N ASP A 91 3.85 9.58 -2.51
CA ASP A 91 5.06 10.27 -2.97
C ASP A 91 4.70 11.30 -4.05
N THR A 92 5.51 12.34 -4.18
CA THR A 92 5.36 13.40 -5.20
C THR A 92 6.50 13.37 -6.21
N GLY A 93 6.92 12.16 -6.59
CA GLY A 93 8.04 11.95 -7.50
C GLY A 93 7.61 11.75 -8.96
N ILE A 94 8.38 10.93 -9.69
CA ILE A 94 8.17 10.71 -11.13
C ILE A 94 7.09 9.66 -11.47
N GLY A 95 6.45 9.08 -10.47
CA GLY A 95 5.41 8.05 -10.65
C GLY A 95 5.92 6.73 -11.27
N PHE A 96 4.99 5.81 -11.55
CA PHE A 96 5.36 4.49 -12.08
C PHE A 96 5.90 4.54 -13.51
N ALA A 97 5.26 5.29 -14.41
CA ALA A 97 5.70 5.39 -15.80
C ALA A 97 7.10 6.04 -15.89
N GLY A 98 7.36 7.10 -15.12
CA GLY A 98 8.67 7.74 -15.07
C GLY A 98 9.76 6.81 -14.57
N ARG A 99 9.45 5.95 -13.59
CA ARG A 99 10.40 4.92 -13.08
C ARG A 99 10.74 3.88 -14.14
N ILE A 100 9.74 3.39 -14.86
CA ILE A 100 9.94 2.40 -15.92
C ILE A 100 10.76 3.00 -17.06
N LYS A 101 10.43 4.23 -17.49
CA LYS A 101 11.23 4.96 -18.48
C LYS A 101 12.69 5.10 -18.05
N LYS A 102 12.94 5.52 -16.80
CA LYS A 102 14.29 5.74 -16.27
C LYS A 102 15.14 4.45 -16.22
N ASN A 103 14.51 3.31 -15.88
CA ASN A 103 15.26 2.06 -15.67
C ASN A 103 15.38 1.18 -16.91
N PHE A 104 14.41 1.26 -17.83
CA PHE A 104 14.32 0.38 -18.99
C PHE A 104 14.31 1.13 -20.34
N ASP A 105 14.35 2.48 -20.31
CA ASP A 105 14.19 3.34 -21.49
C ASP A 105 12.91 3.03 -22.30
N LEU A 106 11.85 2.66 -21.57
CA LEU A 106 10.56 2.26 -22.12
C LEU A 106 9.51 3.33 -21.81
N GLU A 107 8.94 3.91 -22.87
CA GLU A 107 7.80 4.83 -22.75
C GLU A 107 6.48 4.05 -22.76
N ILE A 108 5.75 4.13 -21.65
CA ILE A 108 4.44 3.51 -21.49
C ILE A 108 3.47 4.49 -20.82
N SER A 109 2.19 4.28 -21.01
CA SER A 109 1.14 5.06 -20.35
C SER A 109 1.11 4.81 -18.85
N SER A 110 0.51 5.75 -18.09
CA SER A 110 0.31 5.59 -16.64
C SER A 110 -0.48 4.32 -16.31
N LYS A 111 -1.49 3.97 -17.13
CA LYS A 111 -2.27 2.74 -17.00
C LYS A 111 -1.40 1.48 -17.17
N GLU A 112 -0.60 1.42 -18.24
CA GLU A 112 0.31 0.29 -18.48
C GLU A 112 1.35 0.15 -17.38
N ALA A 113 1.82 1.27 -16.85
CA ALA A 113 2.78 1.28 -15.74
C ALA A 113 2.16 0.72 -14.43
N ILE A 114 0.89 1.02 -14.14
CA ILE A 114 0.17 0.40 -13.01
C ILE A 114 0.03 -1.11 -13.25
N ILE A 115 -0.43 -1.52 -14.43
CA ILE A 115 -0.58 -2.95 -14.78
C ILE A 115 0.76 -3.69 -14.63
N TRP A 116 1.85 -3.08 -15.09
CA TRP A 116 3.18 -3.64 -14.97
C TRP A 116 3.59 -3.80 -13.49
N SER A 117 3.34 -2.78 -12.66
CA SER A 117 3.72 -2.77 -11.24
C SER A 117 2.88 -3.72 -10.38
N LEU A 118 1.67 -4.09 -10.82
CA LEU A 118 0.78 -5.05 -10.16
C LEU A 118 1.10 -6.51 -10.49
N LYS A 119 1.95 -6.78 -11.49
CA LYS A 119 2.37 -8.14 -11.83
C LYS A 119 3.44 -8.62 -10.87
N ASP A 120 3.25 -9.83 -10.37
CA ASP A 120 4.23 -10.50 -9.52
C ASP A 120 5.59 -10.63 -10.21
N GLY A 121 6.66 -10.38 -9.45
CA GLY A 121 8.04 -10.45 -9.90
C GLY A 121 8.53 -9.26 -10.74
N ASN A 122 7.67 -8.33 -11.14
CA ASN A 122 8.09 -7.12 -11.84
C ASN A 122 8.72 -6.11 -10.88
N THR A 123 10.00 -5.83 -11.07
CA THR A 123 10.74 -4.87 -10.26
C THR A 123 11.65 -3.99 -11.12
N THR A 124 11.78 -2.73 -10.71
CA THR A 124 12.78 -1.81 -11.26
C THR A 124 14.10 -1.86 -10.48
N LYS A 125 14.19 -2.66 -9.42
CA LYS A 125 15.40 -2.84 -8.61
C LYS A 125 16.35 -3.79 -9.33
N LYS A 126 17.61 -3.40 -9.48
CA LYS A 126 18.68 -4.27 -9.98
C LYS A 126 19.26 -5.05 -8.80
N ASP A 127 19.46 -6.35 -8.98
CA ASP A 127 20.17 -7.23 -8.03
C ASP A 127 19.48 -7.44 -6.66
N VAL A 128 18.20 -7.12 -6.54
CA VAL A 128 17.41 -7.35 -5.30
C VAL A 128 16.09 -8.04 -5.64
N SER A 129 15.79 -9.10 -4.92
CA SER A 129 14.45 -9.69 -4.97
C SER A 129 13.41 -8.64 -4.56
N GLY A 130 12.50 -8.29 -5.45
CA GLY A 130 11.49 -7.25 -5.26
C GLY A 130 10.37 -7.37 -6.29
N GLY A 131 9.34 -6.52 -6.16
CA GLY A 131 8.19 -6.53 -7.07
C GLY A 131 7.07 -7.49 -6.65
N ILE A 132 7.19 -8.09 -5.47
CA ILE A 132 6.14 -8.96 -4.89
C ILE A 132 5.20 -8.13 -4.01
N GLY A 133 5.71 -7.07 -3.36
CA GLY A 133 4.98 -6.35 -2.32
C GLY A 133 3.62 -5.79 -2.74
N LEU A 134 3.54 -5.10 -3.88
CA LEU A 134 2.27 -4.52 -4.34
C LEU A 134 1.28 -5.61 -4.80
N ALA A 135 1.77 -6.66 -5.45
CA ALA A 135 0.96 -7.80 -5.86
C ALA A 135 0.40 -8.56 -4.64
N LEU A 136 1.23 -8.80 -3.63
CA LEU A 136 0.83 -9.47 -2.40
C LEU A 136 -0.17 -8.64 -1.59
N LEU A 137 0.05 -7.33 -1.46
CA LEU A 137 -0.91 -6.43 -0.82
C LEU A 137 -2.26 -6.41 -1.55
N LYS A 138 -2.25 -6.37 -2.88
CA LYS A 138 -3.48 -6.47 -3.69
C LYS A 138 -4.21 -7.78 -3.42
N GLU A 139 -3.49 -8.91 -3.40
CA GLU A 139 -4.05 -10.24 -3.12
C GLU A 139 -4.67 -10.29 -1.72
N PHE A 140 -3.93 -9.88 -0.69
CA PHE A 140 -4.42 -9.83 0.68
C PHE A 140 -5.69 -8.98 0.82
N ILE A 141 -5.67 -7.75 0.26
CA ILE A 141 -6.83 -6.85 0.28
C ILE A 141 -8.01 -7.46 -0.49
N SER A 142 -7.75 -8.19 -1.57
CA SER A 142 -8.77 -8.91 -2.34
C SER A 142 -9.43 -10.01 -1.51
N GLN A 143 -8.66 -10.80 -0.77
CA GLN A 143 -9.17 -11.85 0.11
C GLN A 143 -9.96 -11.27 1.28
N ASN A 144 -9.51 -10.16 1.84
CA ASN A 144 -10.19 -9.42 2.92
C ASN A 144 -11.47 -8.68 2.43
N ASN A 145 -11.84 -8.76 1.15
CA ASN A 145 -12.92 -7.98 0.53
C ASN A 145 -12.76 -6.45 0.72
N GLY A 146 -11.54 -6.01 0.89
CA GLY A 146 -11.16 -4.61 1.02
C GLY A 146 -11.14 -3.86 -0.30
N LYS A 147 -10.45 -2.73 -0.30
CA LYS A 147 -10.28 -1.88 -1.48
C LYS A 147 -8.85 -1.39 -1.59
N ILE A 148 -8.28 -1.41 -2.81
CA ILE A 148 -7.03 -0.73 -3.11
C ILE A 148 -7.25 0.27 -4.26
N GLN A 149 -6.65 1.45 -4.13
CA GLN A 149 -6.64 2.47 -5.16
C GLN A 149 -5.22 2.94 -5.40
N ILE A 150 -4.85 3.10 -6.66
CA ILE A 150 -3.53 3.60 -7.08
C ILE A 150 -3.74 4.72 -8.07
N ILE A 151 -3.20 5.90 -7.76
CA ILE A 151 -3.16 7.05 -8.66
C ILE A 151 -1.71 7.32 -9.01
N THR A 152 -1.41 7.40 -10.31
CA THR A 152 -0.12 7.87 -10.83
C THR A 152 -0.33 8.46 -12.23
N GLY A 153 0.30 9.59 -12.52
CA GLY A 153 0.05 10.29 -13.76
C GLY A 153 -1.42 10.67 -13.93
N ASN A 154 -2.01 10.30 -15.05
CA ASN A 154 -3.43 10.52 -15.34
C ASN A 154 -4.29 9.27 -15.18
N SER A 155 -3.84 8.27 -14.45
CA SER A 155 -4.59 7.02 -14.27
C SER A 155 -4.90 6.76 -12.81
N LEU A 156 -6.16 6.37 -12.57
CA LEU A 156 -6.62 5.75 -11.34
C LEU A 156 -6.92 4.28 -11.62
N TYR A 157 -6.26 3.40 -10.91
CA TYR A 157 -6.65 2.00 -10.74
C TYR A 157 -7.40 1.84 -9.43
N GLN A 158 -8.44 1.05 -9.43
CA GLN A 158 -9.09 0.61 -8.20
C GLN A 158 -9.51 -0.86 -8.30
N MET A 159 -9.42 -1.55 -7.17
CA MET A 159 -10.00 -2.87 -6.97
C MET A 159 -10.87 -2.82 -5.71
N SER A 160 -12.10 -3.30 -5.81
CA SER A 160 -13.02 -3.46 -4.68
C SER A 160 -13.92 -4.66 -4.96
N ASN A 161 -14.18 -5.48 -3.94
CA ASN A 161 -14.95 -6.71 -4.09
C ASN A 161 -14.44 -7.60 -5.24
N ARG A 162 -13.12 -7.70 -5.41
CA ARG A 162 -12.42 -8.45 -6.48
C ARG A 162 -12.70 -7.94 -7.91
N ILE A 163 -13.34 -6.80 -8.06
CA ILE A 163 -13.59 -6.15 -9.35
C ILE A 163 -12.54 -5.06 -9.53
N GLU A 164 -11.82 -5.13 -10.65
CA GLU A 164 -10.78 -4.17 -11.02
C GLU A 164 -11.31 -3.20 -12.08
N ASP A 165 -10.97 -1.93 -11.94
CA ASP A 165 -11.35 -0.89 -12.88
C ASP A 165 -10.24 0.15 -13.05
N PHE A 166 -10.24 0.80 -14.21
CA PHE A 166 -9.32 1.89 -14.55
C PHE A 166 -10.09 3.11 -15.02
N LEU A 167 -9.75 4.25 -14.46
CA LEU A 167 -10.28 5.55 -14.87
C LEU A 167 -9.14 6.44 -15.36
N THR A 168 -9.38 7.17 -16.43
CA THR A 168 -8.48 8.24 -16.87
C THR A 168 -8.90 9.53 -16.18
N LEU A 169 -7.95 10.19 -15.53
CA LEU A 169 -8.15 11.46 -14.84
C LEU A 169 -7.90 12.62 -15.79
N ASP A 170 -8.66 13.71 -15.63
CA ASP A 170 -8.47 14.94 -16.42
C ASP A 170 -7.14 15.65 -16.07
N ASN A 171 -6.67 15.48 -14.84
CA ASN A 171 -5.44 16.07 -14.34
C ASN A 171 -4.35 15.02 -14.15
N PHE A 172 -3.11 15.48 -14.29
CA PHE A 172 -1.92 14.65 -14.06
C PHE A 172 -1.41 14.85 -12.63
N PHE A 173 -1.13 13.75 -11.94
CA PHE A 173 -0.52 13.75 -10.61
C PHE A 173 0.94 13.31 -10.72
N ASP A 174 1.87 14.22 -10.40
CA ASP A 174 3.29 13.89 -10.29
C ASP A 174 3.53 13.06 -9.03
N GLY A 175 3.85 11.78 -9.20
CA GLY A 175 4.08 10.85 -8.10
C GLY A 175 3.14 9.65 -8.09
N THR A 176 2.97 9.08 -6.89
CA THR A 176 2.11 7.92 -6.67
C THR A 176 1.31 8.09 -5.38
N ILE A 177 0.02 7.80 -5.43
CA ILE A 177 -0.85 7.63 -4.27
C ILE A 177 -1.28 6.17 -4.23
N ILE A 178 -1.07 5.50 -3.10
CA ILE A 178 -1.58 4.16 -2.84
C ILE A 178 -2.46 4.25 -1.61
N ASN A 179 -3.75 4.01 -1.77
CA ASN A 179 -4.71 3.92 -0.69
C ASN A 179 -5.18 2.48 -0.53
N MET A 180 -5.07 1.97 0.67
CA MET A 180 -5.48 0.63 1.08
C MET A 180 -6.61 0.76 2.09
N SER A 181 -7.67 -0.01 1.91
CA SER A 181 -8.82 -0.08 2.82
C SER A 181 -9.05 -1.53 3.18
N PHE A 182 -8.87 -1.85 4.46
CA PHE A 182 -9.04 -3.18 5.02
C PHE A 182 -10.42 -3.29 5.66
N LYS A 183 -11.11 -4.42 5.45
CA LYS A 183 -12.33 -4.75 6.16
C LYS A 183 -12.01 -5.21 7.59
N THR A 184 -12.70 -4.63 8.56
CA THR A 184 -12.48 -4.87 9.99
C THR A 184 -13.55 -5.77 10.62
N ASP A 185 -14.59 -6.09 9.88
CA ASP A 185 -15.67 -7.03 10.24
C ASP A 185 -15.45 -8.44 9.65
N ASP A 186 -14.26 -8.70 9.12
CA ASP A 186 -13.85 -9.99 8.60
C ASP A 186 -13.36 -10.88 9.75
N SER A 187 -14.01 -12.02 9.94
CA SER A 187 -13.64 -13.01 10.95
C SER A 187 -12.59 -14.02 10.47
N THR A 188 -12.10 -13.88 9.25
CA THR A 188 -11.09 -14.77 8.67
C THR A 188 -9.74 -14.55 9.36
N SER A 189 -9.05 -15.64 9.70
CA SER A 189 -7.65 -15.63 10.08
C SER A 189 -6.82 -16.02 8.86
N TYR A 190 -5.92 -15.12 8.44
CA TYR A 190 -5.11 -15.30 7.24
C TYR A 190 -3.82 -16.05 7.56
N THR A 191 -3.55 -17.14 6.81
CA THR A 191 -2.34 -17.95 6.93
C THR A 191 -1.88 -18.38 5.54
N PHE A 192 -0.60 -18.69 5.37
CA PHE A 192 -0.13 -19.31 4.13
C PHE A 192 -0.48 -20.80 4.10
N VAL A 193 -0.65 -21.35 2.90
CA VAL A 193 -1.00 -22.77 2.71
C VAL A 193 0.06 -23.71 3.30
N ASP A 194 1.32 -23.33 3.25
CA ASP A 194 2.45 -24.06 3.80
C ASP A 194 2.58 -24.02 5.34
N GLU A 195 1.77 -23.18 6.00
CA GLU A 195 1.64 -23.13 7.46
C GLU A 195 0.53 -24.06 7.99
N LEU A 196 -0.31 -24.60 7.08
CA LEU A 196 -1.39 -25.52 7.45
C LEU A 196 -0.82 -26.94 7.56
N ASP A 197 -0.99 -27.58 8.72
CA ASP A 197 -0.73 -28.99 8.87
C ASP A 197 -1.76 -29.81 8.10
N ASP A 198 -1.41 -31.04 7.66
CA ASP A 198 -2.30 -31.93 6.91
C ASP A 198 -3.63 -32.22 7.66
N GLU A 199 -3.68 -32.00 8.98
CA GLU A 199 -4.87 -32.15 9.81
C GLU A 199 -5.84 -30.93 9.73
N ASP A 200 -5.37 -29.75 9.27
CA ASP A 200 -6.17 -28.53 9.14
C ASP A 200 -6.88 -28.41 7.77
N ILE A 201 -6.64 -29.35 6.85
CA ILE A 201 -7.14 -29.33 5.47
C ILE A 201 -8.48 -30.06 5.29
N PHE A 202 -9.03 -30.68 6.37
CA PHE A 202 -10.28 -31.47 6.32
C PHE A 202 -11.40 -30.92 7.19
#